data_22e1922e04b8e6721d99ce3c2882d093
#
_entry.id   22e1922e04b8e6721d99ce3c2882d093
#
_cell.length_a   1.000
_cell.length_b   1.000
_cell.length_c   1.000
_cell.angle_alpha   90.00
_cell.angle_beta   90.00
_cell.angle_gamma   90.00
#
_symmetry.space_group_name_H-M   'P 1'
#
loop_
_entity.id
_entity.type
_entity.pdbx_description
1 polymer ?
#
loop_
_entity_poly.entity_id
_entity_poly.type
_entity_poly.pdbx_seq_one_letter_code
_entity_poly.pdbx_strand_id
1 'polypeptide(L)'
;MKRTAFKKKPSWSYCTADWINEIKIRTSWTNEKLSGELGVSLSTLHNLKSAPWKVSGAYVLRLLEIRNNVIAKYENERKVV
;
A
#
# COMPACT_ATOMS: atom_id res chain seq x y z
N MET A 1 -5.85 -19.38 -25.51
CA MET A 1 -5.56 -19.08 -24.91
C MET A 1 -5.25 -18.52 -24.16
N LYS A 2 -5.26 -18.31 -23.69
CA LYS A 2 -5.08 -17.84 -22.83
C LYS A 2 -4.14 -17.19 -22.53
N ARG A 3 -3.59 -16.98 -23.14
CA ARG A 3 -2.68 -16.33 -23.09
C ARG A 3 -2.62 -15.07 -22.68
N THR A 4 -3.51 -14.59 -22.52
CA THR A 4 -3.57 -13.30 -21.89
C THR A 4 -3.28 -13.36 -20.40
N ALA A 5 -3.23 -14.53 -19.86
CA ALA A 5 -2.97 -14.71 -18.43
C ALA A 5 -1.69 -14.03 -17.99
N PHE A 6 -0.65 -14.04 -18.82
CA PHE A 6 0.62 -13.45 -18.42
C PHE A 6 0.60 -11.93 -18.49
N LYS A 7 -0.41 -11.36 -19.12
CA LYS A 7 -0.53 -9.91 -19.19
C LYS A 7 -1.37 -9.34 -18.05
N LYS A 8 -2.00 -10.21 -17.32
CA LYS A 8 -2.80 -9.77 -16.19
C LYS A 8 -1.92 -9.31 -15.06
N LYS A 9 -2.47 -8.44 -14.24
CA LYS A 9 -1.80 -8.00 -13.04
C LYS A 9 -1.62 -9.19 -12.10
N PRO A 10 -0.50 -9.23 -11.38
CA PRO A 10 -0.37 -10.25 -10.33
C PRO A 10 -1.52 -10.13 -9.34
N SER A 11 -1.93 -11.25 -8.75
CA SER A 11 -3.05 -11.22 -7.81
C SER A 11 -2.80 -10.28 -6.65
N TRP A 12 -1.56 -10.19 -6.17
CA TRP A 12 -1.24 -9.30 -5.05
C TRP A 12 -1.39 -7.84 -5.42
N SER A 13 -1.38 -7.50 -6.71
CA SER A 13 -1.43 -6.11 -7.13
C SER A 13 -2.77 -5.46 -6.84
N TYR A 14 -3.80 -6.27 -6.61
CA TYR A 14 -5.10 -5.72 -6.27
C TYR A 14 -5.19 -5.33 -4.80
N CYS A 15 -4.20 -5.71 -4.01
CA CYS A 15 -4.21 -5.45 -2.58
C CYS A 15 -3.56 -4.13 -2.21
N THR A 16 -2.62 -3.65 -3.02
CA THR A 16 -1.87 -2.45 -2.65
C THR A 16 -2.75 -1.22 -2.54
N ALA A 17 -3.71 -1.05 -3.46
CA ALA A 17 -4.63 0.07 -3.37
C ALA A 17 -5.47 -0.01 -2.09
N ASP A 18 -5.90 -1.20 -1.72
CA ASP A 18 -6.65 -1.39 -0.49
C ASP A 18 -5.79 -1.08 0.72
N TRP A 19 -4.52 -1.48 0.71
CA TRP A 19 -3.60 -1.19 1.82
C TRP A 19 -3.42 0.32 1.98
N ILE A 20 -3.25 1.03 0.87
CA ILE A 20 -3.08 2.48 0.91
C ILE A 20 -4.34 3.14 1.46
N ASN A 21 -5.50 2.73 0.97
CA ASN A 21 -6.76 3.27 1.44
C ASN A 21 -6.95 3.00 2.93
N GLU A 22 -6.62 1.81 3.37
CA GLU A 22 -6.75 1.44 4.77
C GLU A 22 -5.88 2.31 5.66
N ILE A 23 -4.64 2.53 5.26
CA ILE A 23 -3.73 3.40 6.00
C ILE A 23 -4.31 4.81 6.08
N LYS A 24 -4.77 5.34 4.95
CA LYS A 24 -5.25 6.71 4.89
C LYS A 24 -6.52 6.90 5.72
N ILE A 25 -7.40 5.90 5.71
CA ILE A 25 -8.62 5.98 6.49
C ILE A 25 -8.31 6.02 7.98
N ARG A 26 -7.35 5.21 8.42
CA ARG A 26 -7.02 5.11 9.84
C ARG A 26 -6.16 6.27 10.33
N THR A 27 -5.32 6.83 9.48
CA THR A 27 -4.36 7.86 9.89
C THR A 27 -4.73 9.25 9.43
N SER A 28 -5.59 9.36 8.43
CA SER A 28 -5.92 10.61 7.75
C SER A 28 -4.70 11.24 7.08
N TRP A 29 -3.68 10.46 6.78
CA TRP A 29 -2.48 10.96 6.11
C TRP A 29 -2.80 11.40 4.69
N THR A 30 -2.13 12.46 4.25
CA THR A 30 -2.18 12.88 2.85
C THR A 30 -1.26 11.98 2.03
N ASN A 31 -1.36 12.10 0.71
CA ASN A 31 -0.46 11.36 -0.16
C ASN A 31 0.99 11.76 0.08
N GLU A 32 1.24 13.04 0.33
CA GLU A 32 2.60 13.50 0.63
C GLU A 32 3.14 12.85 1.89
N LYS A 33 2.30 12.78 2.92
CA LYS A 33 2.73 12.16 4.16
C LYS A 33 3.05 10.68 3.96
N LEU A 34 2.17 9.98 3.24
CA LEU A 34 2.38 8.56 3.00
C LEU A 34 3.62 8.32 2.15
N SER A 35 3.83 9.12 1.10
CA SER A 35 5.01 8.95 0.27
C SER A 35 6.28 9.20 1.07
N GLY A 36 6.24 10.17 1.99
CA GLY A 36 7.38 10.42 2.87
C GLY A 36 7.68 9.25 3.79
N GLU A 37 6.64 8.63 4.33
CA GLU A 37 6.82 7.47 5.20
C GLU A 37 7.38 6.28 4.43
N LEU A 38 6.98 6.14 3.17
CA LEU A 38 7.50 5.07 2.32
C LEU A 38 8.88 5.37 1.77
N GLY A 39 9.27 6.65 1.73
CA GLY A 39 10.53 7.05 1.13
C GLY A 39 10.50 7.05 -0.38
N VAL A 40 9.35 7.38 -0.96
CA VAL A 40 9.18 7.36 -2.42
C VAL A 40 8.58 8.69 -2.88
N SER A 41 8.65 8.93 -4.19
CA SER A 41 8.01 10.09 -4.78
C SER A 41 6.50 9.87 -4.89
N LEU A 42 5.76 10.96 -5.13
CA LEU A 42 4.33 10.85 -5.36
C LEU A 42 4.03 10.01 -6.59
N SER A 43 4.87 10.10 -7.63
CA SER A 43 4.70 9.27 -8.81
C SER A 43 4.80 7.80 -8.49
N THR A 44 5.77 7.43 -7.65
CA THR A 44 5.94 6.04 -7.24
C THR A 44 4.75 5.59 -6.39
N LEU A 45 4.26 6.46 -5.52
CA LEU A 45 3.07 6.15 -4.73
C LEU A 45 1.88 5.89 -5.64
N HIS A 46 1.71 6.72 -6.68
CA HIS A 46 0.65 6.50 -7.64
C HIS A 46 0.78 5.14 -8.32
N ASN A 47 2.01 4.76 -8.68
CA ASN A 47 2.25 3.46 -9.29
C ASN A 47 1.95 2.32 -8.32
N LEU A 48 2.24 2.52 -7.03
CA LEU A 48 1.89 1.51 -6.03
C LEU A 48 0.38 1.28 -5.98
N LYS A 49 -0.41 2.31 -6.25
CA LYS A 49 -1.86 2.17 -6.28
C LYS A 49 -2.36 1.51 -7.56
N SER A 50 -1.81 1.91 -8.70
CA SER A 50 -2.40 1.53 -9.99
C SER A 50 -1.62 0.47 -10.72
N ALA A 51 -0.31 0.39 -10.52
CA ALA A 51 0.55 -0.54 -11.24
C ALA A 51 1.71 -0.99 -10.35
N PRO A 52 1.41 -1.61 -9.20
CA PRO A 52 2.46 -1.94 -8.22
C PRO A 52 3.52 -2.89 -8.76
N TRP A 53 3.19 -3.65 -9.82
CA TRP A 53 4.18 -4.55 -10.41
C TRP A 53 5.30 -3.79 -11.12
N LYS A 54 5.14 -2.48 -11.33
CA LYS A 54 6.18 -1.64 -11.92
C LYS A 54 7.11 -1.05 -10.87
N VAL A 55 6.82 -1.28 -9.60
CA VAL A 55 7.57 -0.72 -8.50
C VAL A 55 8.39 -1.82 -7.85
N SER A 56 9.56 -1.46 -7.32
CA SER A 56 10.40 -2.43 -6.63
C SER A 56 9.61 -3.13 -5.52
N GLY A 57 9.81 -4.45 -5.41
CA GLY A 57 9.15 -5.23 -4.37
C GLY A 57 9.48 -4.74 -2.97
N ALA A 58 10.65 -4.12 -2.79
CA ALA A 58 11.01 -3.57 -1.48
C ALA A 58 10.01 -2.52 -1.02
N TYR A 59 9.51 -1.69 -1.94
CA TYR A 59 8.51 -0.68 -1.58
C TYR A 59 7.15 -1.30 -1.32
N VAL A 60 6.81 -2.37 -2.02
CA VAL A 60 5.57 -3.11 -1.76
C VAL A 60 5.62 -3.69 -0.34
N LEU A 61 6.74 -4.30 0.03
CA LEU A 61 6.90 -4.84 1.38
C LEU A 61 6.88 -3.74 2.43
N ARG A 62 7.49 -2.60 2.13
CA ARG A 62 7.46 -1.46 3.05
C ARG A 62 6.05 -0.97 3.27
N LEU A 63 5.26 -0.91 2.19
CA LEU A 63 3.86 -0.51 2.30
C LEU A 63 3.09 -1.47 3.20
N LEU A 64 3.30 -2.76 3.02
CA LEU A 64 2.64 -3.75 3.86
C LEU A 64 3.06 -3.61 5.32
N GLU A 65 4.33 -3.35 5.56
CA GLU A 65 4.83 -3.14 6.92
C GLU A 65 4.15 -1.94 7.57
N ILE A 66 4.05 -0.83 6.85
CA ILE A 66 3.39 0.36 7.38
C ILE A 66 1.92 0.07 7.68
N ARG A 67 1.25 -0.62 6.76
CA ARG A 67 -0.14 -0.99 6.98
C ARG A 67 -0.30 -1.82 8.25
N ASN A 68 0.55 -2.82 8.42
CA ASN A 68 0.45 -3.69 9.59
C ASN A 68 0.71 -2.92 10.88
N ASN A 69 1.67 -2.00 10.86
CA ASN A 69 1.97 -1.17 12.03
C ASN A 69 0.82 -0.24 12.37
N VAL A 70 0.21 0.35 11.36
CA VAL A 70 -0.94 1.25 11.57
C VAL A 70 -2.12 0.48 12.16
N ILE A 71 -2.38 -0.71 11.62
CA ILE A 71 -3.49 -1.52 12.11
C ILE A 71 -3.25 -1.94 13.55
N ALA A 72 -2.04 -2.37 13.87
CA ALA A 72 -1.71 -2.80 15.22
C ALA A 72 -1.87 -1.66 16.21
N LYS A 73 -1.41 -0.46 15.84
CA LYS A 73 -1.55 0.70 16.70
C LYS A 73 -3.01 1.07 16.91
N TYR A 74 -3.80 1.04 15.84
CA TYR A 74 -5.21 1.35 15.92
C TYR A 74 -5.94 0.36 16.82
N GLU A 75 -5.64 -0.93 16.67
CA GLU A 75 -6.25 -1.97 17.50
C GLU A 75 -5.87 -1.79 18.97
N ASN A 76 -4.59 -1.47 19.22
CA ASN A 76 -4.15 -1.26 20.59
C ASN A 76 -4.87 -0.07 21.24
N GLU A 77 -5.06 1.00 20.49
CA GLU A 77 -5.76 2.17 21.01
C GLU A 77 -7.21 1.84 21.35
N ARG A 78 -7.82 1.00 20.54
CA ARG A 78 -9.18 0.57 20.80
C ARG A 78 -9.28 -0.31 22.02
N LYS A 79 -8.26 -1.15 22.24
CA LYS A 79 -8.27 -2.06 23.39
C LYS A 79 -8.10 -1.34 24.71
N VAL A 80 -7.46 -0.19 24.69
CA VAL A 80 -7.22 0.57 25.90
C VAL A 80 -8.54 1.13 26.46
N VAL A 81 -9.49 1.35 25.57
CA VAL A 81 -10.78 1.84 26.00
C VAL A 81 -11.54 0.75 26.72
#